data_7285092ab34a3bf5bb466a1b57dfe27d
#
_entry.id   7285092ab34a3bf5bb466a1b57dfe27d
#
_cell.length_a   1.000
_cell.length_b   1.000
_cell.length_c   1.000
_cell.angle_alpha   90.00
_cell.angle_beta   90.00
_cell.angle_gamma   90.00
#
_symmetry.space_group_name_H-M   'P 1'
#
loop_
_entity.id
_entity.type
_entity.pdbx_description
1 polymer ?
#
loop_
_entity_poly.entity_id
_entity_poly.type
_entity_poly.pdbx_seq_one_letter_code
_entity_poly.pdbx_strand_id
1 'polypeptide(L)'
;MTVDLFSDTQTRPTPGMREAMARAEVGDEQSGSDPTTNALCARVADLLGMEDAVFMPSGTMCNLAAILVQTRAGDEIIVDDQSHIYNTEAAGAAAIGGVSVRPLPTRNGLYTPEQAEAAIRTPQRTAPRSALISIEQTTSFSGGSIWDLGTMRAIRDIARDRGLKAHIDGARLLNAVAATGIPARAYAEGFDSAWIDLSKGLGCPVGAVLCGTKAFVTEAWRWKYRLGGAMRQSGVLAAAGLYALDHHLDQLAEDNANARRLREGLEGAPGLAFEPEAGQSNILSFSVAGLDVPAAVFAEACLAHGVRIRAIGEQIRATTHLDVDCAGIARAVAVIRAQADAF
;
A
#
# COMPACT_ATOMS: atom_id res chain seq x y z
N MET A 1 9.42 -26.81 4.19
CA MET A 1 8.40 -25.72 4.13
C MET A 1 9.06 -24.55 3.44
N THR A 2 8.41 -23.92 2.47
CA THR A 2 8.96 -22.77 1.74
C THR A 2 8.79 -21.50 2.59
N VAL A 3 9.84 -20.69 2.68
CA VAL A 3 9.76 -19.33 3.22
C VAL A 3 9.25 -18.43 2.09
N ASP A 4 8.05 -17.90 2.22
CA ASP A 4 7.43 -17.06 1.19
C ASP A 4 7.63 -15.58 1.51
N LEU A 5 8.50 -14.93 0.78
CA LEU A 5 8.78 -13.49 0.83
C LEU A 5 8.34 -12.78 -0.47
N PHE A 6 7.45 -13.39 -1.23
CA PHE A 6 7.00 -12.86 -2.52
C PHE A 6 6.19 -11.55 -2.36
N SER A 7 5.27 -11.55 -1.40
CA SER A 7 4.41 -10.41 -1.09
C SER A 7 3.65 -10.64 0.22
N ASP A 8 3.39 -9.59 0.96
CA ASP A 8 2.47 -9.59 2.12
C ASP A 8 1.00 -9.87 1.73
N THR A 9 0.67 -9.85 0.45
CA THR A 9 -0.63 -10.32 -0.07
C THR A 9 -0.80 -11.84 0.01
N GLN A 10 0.24 -12.59 0.38
CA GLN A 10 0.19 -14.03 0.58
C GLN A 10 -0.23 -14.42 2.01
N THR A 11 -0.39 -13.46 2.91
CA THR A 11 -0.83 -13.67 4.29
C THR A 11 -2.18 -14.38 4.36
N ARG A 12 -2.35 -15.17 5.40
CA ARG A 12 -3.56 -15.97 5.60
C ARG A 12 -4.26 -15.58 6.91
N PRO A 13 -5.60 -15.55 6.92
CA PRO A 13 -6.35 -15.32 8.14
C PRO A 13 -5.98 -16.33 9.23
N THR A 14 -5.59 -15.83 10.40
CA THR A 14 -5.29 -16.67 11.57
C THR A 14 -6.53 -17.43 12.05
N PRO A 15 -6.37 -18.51 12.85
CA PRO A 15 -7.52 -19.22 13.43
C PRO A 15 -8.45 -18.28 14.21
N GLY A 16 -7.91 -17.36 15.03
CA GLY A 16 -8.71 -16.39 15.78
C GLY A 16 -9.47 -15.42 14.89
N MET A 17 -8.83 -14.95 13.81
CA MET A 17 -9.51 -14.09 12.81
C MET A 17 -10.67 -14.84 12.13
N ARG A 18 -10.46 -16.10 11.74
CA ARG A 18 -11.53 -16.92 11.13
C ARG A 18 -12.69 -17.15 12.09
N GLU A 19 -12.42 -17.34 13.37
CA GLU A 19 -13.46 -17.46 14.40
C GLU A 19 -14.24 -16.16 14.56
N ALA A 20 -13.56 -15.00 14.57
CA ALA A 20 -14.21 -13.69 14.60
C ALA A 20 -15.13 -13.50 13.37
N MET A 21 -14.66 -13.87 12.17
CA MET A 21 -15.48 -13.85 10.94
C MET A 21 -16.71 -14.74 11.06
N ALA A 22 -16.58 -15.97 11.58
CA ALA A 22 -17.67 -16.93 11.71
C ALA A 22 -18.74 -16.47 12.71
N ARG A 23 -18.38 -15.66 13.70
CA ARG A 23 -19.28 -15.14 14.73
C ARG A 23 -19.76 -13.71 14.50
N ALA A 24 -19.38 -13.09 13.37
CA ALA A 24 -19.74 -11.71 13.09
C ALA A 24 -21.25 -11.49 13.13
N GLU A 25 -21.68 -10.45 13.82
CA GLU A 25 -23.02 -9.94 13.69
C GLU A 25 -23.15 -9.21 12.35
N VAL A 26 -24.16 -9.53 11.56
CA VAL A 26 -24.29 -9.06 10.19
C VAL A 26 -25.65 -8.43 9.91
N GLY A 27 -25.66 -7.54 8.94
CA GLY A 27 -26.85 -6.91 8.37
C GLY A 27 -26.63 -6.58 6.90
N ASP A 28 -27.48 -5.76 6.30
CA ASP A 28 -27.29 -5.34 4.91
C ASP A 28 -26.43 -4.07 4.85
N GLU A 29 -25.23 -4.19 4.31
CA GLU A 29 -24.30 -3.07 4.07
C GLU A 29 -24.98 -1.95 3.26
N GLN A 30 -25.77 -2.29 2.24
CA GLN A 30 -26.36 -1.32 1.33
C GLN A 30 -27.45 -0.47 1.98
N SER A 31 -28.08 -0.98 3.05
CA SER A 31 -29.01 -0.20 3.89
C SER A 31 -28.32 0.46 5.10
N GLY A 32 -27.00 0.27 5.25
CA GLY A 32 -26.25 0.75 6.41
C GLY A 32 -26.57 0.01 7.70
N SER A 33 -27.18 -1.19 7.63
CA SER A 33 -27.62 -1.95 8.81
C SER A 33 -26.66 -3.07 9.24
N ASP A 34 -25.50 -3.23 8.56
CA ASP A 34 -24.48 -4.19 8.99
C ASP A 34 -23.64 -3.60 10.14
N PRO A 35 -23.81 -4.07 11.39
CA PRO A 35 -23.18 -3.44 12.54
C PRO A 35 -21.66 -3.61 12.54
N THR A 36 -21.17 -4.76 12.08
CA THR A 36 -19.74 -5.07 12.07
C THR A 36 -19.01 -4.23 11.00
N THR A 37 -19.60 -4.07 9.82
CA THR A 37 -19.05 -3.19 8.78
C THR A 37 -19.04 -1.73 9.22
N ASN A 38 -20.11 -1.27 9.85
CA ASN A 38 -20.19 0.08 10.39
C ASN A 38 -19.13 0.32 11.47
N ALA A 39 -18.92 -0.66 12.37
CA ALA A 39 -17.90 -0.58 13.41
C ALA A 39 -16.49 -0.51 12.82
N LEU A 40 -16.18 -1.30 11.79
CA LEU A 40 -14.89 -1.24 11.09
C LEU A 40 -14.68 0.15 10.45
N CYS A 41 -15.67 0.66 9.72
CA CYS A 41 -15.59 1.98 9.09
C CYS A 41 -15.35 3.08 10.12
N ALA A 42 -16.11 3.08 11.23
CA ALA A 42 -15.94 4.05 12.30
C ALA A 42 -14.55 3.96 12.96
N ARG A 43 -14.04 2.75 13.20
CA ARG A 43 -12.73 2.52 13.79
C ARG A 43 -11.60 3.05 12.90
N VAL A 44 -11.67 2.85 11.58
CA VAL A 44 -10.64 3.31 10.64
C VAL A 44 -10.76 4.82 10.41
N ALA A 45 -11.96 5.39 10.34
CA ALA A 45 -12.15 6.83 10.29
C ALA A 45 -11.50 7.52 11.50
N ASP A 46 -11.72 7.00 12.73
CA ASP A 46 -11.06 7.53 13.92
C ASP A 46 -9.54 7.35 13.89
N LEU A 47 -9.05 6.19 13.45
CA LEU A 47 -7.62 5.90 13.32
C LEU A 47 -6.90 6.91 12.40
N LEU A 48 -7.55 7.31 11.30
CA LEU A 48 -7.02 8.29 10.35
C LEU A 48 -7.41 9.74 10.71
N GLY A 49 -8.28 9.95 11.70
CA GLY A 49 -8.78 11.28 12.07
C GLY A 49 -9.64 11.92 10.98
N MET A 50 -10.37 11.11 10.20
CA MET A 50 -11.28 11.54 9.13
C MET A 50 -12.74 11.41 9.55
N GLU A 51 -13.65 12.10 8.84
CA GLU A 51 -15.05 12.22 9.25
C GLU A 51 -15.85 10.93 9.07
N ASP A 52 -15.51 10.13 8.04
CA ASP A 52 -16.27 8.95 7.65
C ASP A 52 -15.41 7.99 6.82
N ALA A 53 -15.92 6.77 6.61
CA ALA A 53 -15.23 5.74 5.85
C ALA A 53 -16.20 4.80 5.13
N VAL A 54 -15.66 4.11 4.12
CA VAL A 54 -16.36 3.05 3.39
C VAL A 54 -15.46 1.83 3.24
N PHE A 55 -16.00 0.65 3.58
CA PHE A 55 -15.33 -0.63 3.37
C PHE A 55 -15.37 -0.99 1.87
N MET A 56 -14.22 -1.30 1.28
CA MET A 56 -14.07 -1.64 -0.13
C MET A 56 -13.52 -3.06 -0.28
N PRO A 57 -13.87 -3.79 -1.35
CA PRO A 57 -13.32 -5.13 -1.61
C PRO A 57 -11.81 -5.17 -1.82
N SER A 58 -11.19 -4.08 -2.27
CA SER A 58 -9.75 -4.01 -2.55
C SER A 58 -9.19 -2.60 -2.45
N GLY A 59 -7.87 -2.50 -2.24
CA GLY A 59 -7.15 -1.23 -2.31
C GLY A 59 -7.21 -0.58 -3.69
N THR A 60 -7.16 -1.37 -4.77
CA THR A 60 -7.36 -0.87 -6.14
C THR A 60 -8.71 -0.14 -6.29
N MET A 61 -9.77 -0.67 -5.67
CA MET A 61 -11.06 0.01 -5.68
C MET A 61 -11.05 1.29 -4.83
N CYS A 62 -10.28 1.34 -3.74
CA CYS A 62 -10.09 2.55 -2.95
C CYS A 62 -9.44 3.66 -3.77
N ASN A 63 -8.33 3.37 -4.45
CA ASN A 63 -7.65 4.32 -5.33
C ASN A 63 -8.57 4.79 -6.47
N LEU A 64 -9.21 3.85 -7.16
CA LEU A 64 -10.10 4.19 -8.26
C LEU A 64 -11.27 5.05 -7.80
N ALA A 65 -11.95 4.67 -6.71
CA ALA A 65 -13.06 5.45 -6.17
C ALA A 65 -12.60 6.86 -5.72
N ALA A 66 -11.43 6.96 -5.07
CA ALA A 66 -10.87 8.26 -4.67
C ALA A 66 -10.60 9.16 -5.87
N ILE A 67 -10.03 8.62 -6.94
CA ILE A 67 -9.81 9.34 -8.20
C ILE A 67 -11.14 9.79 -8.81
N LEU A 68 -12.10 8.88 -8.95
CA LEU A 68 -13.40 9.14 -9.59
C LEU A 68 -14.27 10.16 -8.82
N VAL A 69 -14.13 10.25 -7.51
CA VAL A 69 -14.82 11.27 -6.70
C VAL A 69 -14.17 12.65 -6.84
N GLN A 70 -12.84 12.70 -6.97
CA GLN A 70 -12.07 13.93 -6.88
C GLN A 70 -11.67 14.52 -8.24
N THR A 71 -11.97 13.81 -9.32
CA THR A 71 -11.64 14.24 -10.68
C THR A 71 -12.85 14.13 -11.60
N ARG A 72 -12.69 14.59 -12.83
CA ARG A 72 -13.64 14.40 -13.93
C ARG A 72 -12.88 14.00 -15.21
N ALA A 73 -13.59 13.45 -16.17
CA ALA A 73 -12.98 13.11 -17.46
C ALA A 73 -12.26 14.30 -18.08
N GLY A 74 -11.03 14.08 -18.56
CA GLY A 74 -10.12 15.09 -19.08
C GLY A 74 -9.20 15.75 -18.05
N ASP A 75 -9.36 15.44 -16.76
CA ASP A 75 -8.41 15.86 -15.72
C ASP A 75 -7.12 15.01 -15.75
N GLU A 76 -6.14 15.48 -15.00
CA GLU A 76 -4.85 14.83 -14.79
C GLU A 76 -4.59 14.63 -13.30
N ILE A 77 -4.06 13.46 -12.93
CA ILE A 77 -3.54 13.17 -11.59
C ILE A 77 -2.01 13.07 -11.62
N ILE A 78 -1.36 13.52 -10.54
CA ILE A 78 0.08 13.50 -10.38
C ILE A 78 0.44 12.39 -9.38
N VAL A 79 1.35 11.51 -9.78
CA VAL A 79 1.81 10.36 -8.99
C VAL A 79 3.30 10.13 -9.23
N ASP A 80 3.98 9.33 -8.42
CA ASP A 80 5.32 8.85 -8.78
C ASP A 80 5.26 7.80 -9.90
N ASP A 81 6.34 7.66 -10.68
CA ASP A 81 6.40 6.76 -11.83
C ASP A 81 6.47 5.28 -11.46
N GLN A 82 6.69 4.96 -10.18
CA GLN A 82 6.68 3.61 -9.64
C GLN A 82 5.41 3.30 -8.84
N SER A 83 4.44 4.24 -8.74
CA SER A 83 3.23 4.05 -7.96
C SER A 83 2.36 2.89 -8.46
N HIS A 84 1.60 2.30 -7.54
CA HIS A 84 0.65 1.23 -7.84
C HIS A 84 -0.43 1.70 -8.81
N ILE A 85 -0.96 2.92 -8.61
CA ILE A 85 -1.97 3.55 -9.47
C ILE A 85 -1.51 3.61 -10.93
N TYR A 86 -0.24 3.92 -11.17
CA TYR A 86 0.29 4.06 -12.53
C TYR A 86 0.59 2.70 -13.19
N ASN A 87 1.16 1.74 -12.41
CA ASN A 87 1.75 0.54 -12.99
C ASN A 87 0.87 -0.71 -12.95
N THR A 88 -0.07 -0.84 -11.99
CA THR A 88 -0.67 -2.15 -11.67
C THR A 88 -2.18 -2.13 -11.44
N GLU A 89 -2.87 -1.04 -11.77
CA GLU A 89 -4.32 -0.94 -11.65
C GLU A 89 -5.05 -1.00 -13.00
N ALA A 90 -4.45 -1.70 -13.98
CA ALA A 90 -5.02 -1.93 -15.30
C ALA A 90 -5.53 -0.64 -15.98
N ALA A 91 -4.81 0.48 -15.76
CA ALA A 91 -5.18 1.81 -16.26
C ALA A 91 -6.61 2.25 -15.87
N GLY A 92 -7.10 1.84 -14.69
CA GLY A 92 -8.48 2.10 -14.25
C GLY A 92 -8.85 3.58 -14.26
N ALA A 93 -7.93 4.47 -13.85
CA ALA A 93 -8.14 5.92 -13.90
C ALA A 93 -8.47 6.42 -15.31
N ALA A 94 -7.76 5.92 -16.32
CA ALA A 94 -7.99 6.27 -17.72
C ALA A 94 -9.22 5.57 -18.29
N ALA A 95 -9.33 4.26 -18.09
CA ALA A 95 -10.37 3.42 -18.70
C ALA A 95 -11.79 3.73 -18.19
N ILE A 96 -11.93 4.07 -16.90
CA ILE A 96 -13.21 4.30 -16.26
C ILE A 96 -13.44 5.79 -16.00
N GLY A 97 -12.42 6.50 -15.54
CA GLY A 97 -12.51 7.92 -15.19
C GLY A 97 -12.25 8.88 -16.35
N GLY A 98 -11.63 8.41 -17.44
CA GLY A 98 -11.15 9.29 -18.52
C GLY A 98 -10.06 10.26 -18.00
N VAL A 99 -9.32 9.88 -16.96
CA VAL A 99 -8.33 10.71 -16.26
C VAL A 99 -6.94 10.33 -16.74
N SER A 100 -6.15 11.30 -17.14
CA SER A 100 -4.75 11.10 -17.49
C SER A 100 -3.88 11.01 -16.23
N VAL A 101 -2.81 10.23 -16.31
CA VAL A 101 -1.83 10.10 -15.22
C VAL A 101 -0.54 10.80 -15.64
N ARG A 102 -0.03 11.68 -14.79
CA ARG A 102 1.27 12.33 -14.94
C ARG A 102 2.27 11.71 -13.95
N PRO A 103 3.11 10.77 -14.41
CA PRO A 103 4.12 10.16 -13.54
C PRO A 103 5.29 11.13 -13.36
N LEU A 104 5.78 11.22 -12.14
CA LEU A 104 7.00 11.95 -11.78
C LEU A 104 8.16 10.96 -11.67
N PRO A 105 9.26 11.17 -12.40
CA PRO A 105 10.46 10.36 -12.25
C PRO A 105 11.01 10.48 -10.83
N THR A 106 11.13 9.34 -10.15
CA THR A 106 11.64 9.28 -8.79
C THR A 106 12.70 8.19 -8.67
N ARG A 107 13.58 8.32 -7.67
CA ARG A 107 14.55 7.27 -7.37
C ARG A 107 13.94 6.19 -6.46
N ASN A 108 13.23 6.62 -5.42
CA ASN A 108 12.73 5.74 -4.36
C ASN A 108 11.22 5.87 -4.19
N GLY A 109 10.49 6.27 -5.23
CA GLY A 109 9.05 6.55 -5.17
C GLY A 109 8.71 7.84 -4.41
N LEU A 110 9.72 8.65 -4.05
CA LEU A 110 9.57 9.86 -3.26
C LEU A 110 9.91 11.06 -4.14
N TYR A 111 8.95 11.88 -4.48
CA TYR A 111 9.16 13.16 -5.18
C TYR A 111 9.21 14.32 -4.17
N THR A 112 9.93 15.38 -4.53
CA THR A 112 10.03 16.57 -3.66
C THR A 112 8.83 17.51 -3.84
N PRO A 113 8.58 18.41 -2.87
CA PRO A 113 7.57 19.46 -3.04
C PRO A 113 7.77 20.29 -4.29
N GLU A 114 9.01 20.58 -4.67
CA GLU A 114 9.35 21.35 -5.90
C GLU A 114 9.01 20.55 -7.16
N GLN A 115 9.24 19.24 -7.17
CA GLN A 115 8.83 18.38 -8.28
C GLN A 115 7.30 18.33 -8.40
N ALA A 116 6.58 18.20 -7.26
CA ALA A 116 5.13 18.24 -7.22
C ALA A 116 4.60 19.57 -7.77
N GLU A 117 5.13 20.69 -7.31
CA GLU A 117 4.72 22.03 -7.77
C GLU A 117 5.00 22.26 -9.26
N ALA A 118 6.18 21.88 -9.74
CA ALA A 118 6.56 21.99 -11.15
C ALA A 118 5.71 21.08 -12.07
N ALA A 119 5.13 20.01 -11.53
CA ALA A 119 4.23 19.13 -12.26
C ALA A 119 2.83 19.71 -12.44
N ILE A 120 2.39 20.64 -11.59
CA ILE A 120 1.06 21.24 -11.68
C ILE A 120 1.01 22.14 -12.91
N ARG A 121 0.07 21.86 -13.80
CA ARG A 121 -0.07 22.65 -15.03
C ARG A 121 -0.65 24.03 -14.77
N THR A 122 -0.06 25.03 -15.40
CA THR A 122 -0.71 26.34 -15.50
C THR A 122 -2.00 26.18 -16.32
N PRO A 123 -3.14 26.72 -15.87
CA PRO A 123 -4.41 26.63 -16.60
C PRO A 123 -4.28 27.14 -18.03
N GLN A 124 -4.55 26.30 -19.02
CA GLN A 124 -4.50 26.62 -20.44
C GLN A 124 -5.64 25.89 -21.17
N ARG A 125 -6.10 26.45 -22.29
CA ARG A 125 -7.19 25.86 -23.10
C ARG A 125 -6.83 24.49 -23.69
N THR A 126 -5.54 24.22 -23.90
CA THR A 126 -5.02 23.03 -24.57
C THR A 126 -4.39 22.00 -23.64
N ALA A 127 -4.31 22.30 -22.35
CA ALA A 127 -3.74 21.40 -21.35
C ALA A 127 -4.82 20.75 -20.48
N PRO A 128 -4.64 19.49 -20.04
CA PRO A 128 -5.49 18.92 -19.03
C PRO A 128 -5.36 19.70 -17.71
N ARG A 129 -6.40 19.70 -16.90
CA ARG A 129 -6.37 20.31 -15.57
C ARG A 129 -5.72 19.34 -14.58
N SER A 130 -4.63 19.72 -13.94
CA SER A 130 -4.13 18.97 -12.78
C SER A 130 -5.17 19.07 -11.65
N ALA A 131 -5.64 17.93 -11.15
CA ALA A 131 -6.79 17.87 -10.24
C ALA A 131 -6.49 17.16 -8.92
N LEU A 132 -5.55 16.23 -8.92
CA LEU A 132 -5.22 15.40 -7.76
C LEU A 132 -3.71 15.14 -7.71
N ILE A 133 -3.15 15.13 -6.49
CA ILE A 133 -1.82 14.57 -6.20
C ILE A 133 -2.01 13.36 -5.29
N SER A 134 -1.36 12.24 -5.62
CA SER A 134 -1.41 11.03 -4.80
C SER A 134 -0.02 10.64 -4.30
N ILE A 135 0.05 10.30 -3.01
CA ILE A 135 1.25 9.80 -2.32
C ILE A 135 0.99 8.35 -1.92
N GLU A 136 1.92 7.44 -2.22
CA GLU A 136 1.86 6.03 -1.82
C GLU A 136 2.71 5.79 -0.56
N GLN A 137 2.08 5.50 0.57
CA GLN A 137 2.75 5.25 1.85
C GLN A 137 2.54 3.77 2.27
N THR A 138 3.58 2.95 2.34
CA THR A 138 4.94 3.11 1.87
C THR A 138 5.05 2.75 0.39
N THR A 139 6.11 3.23 -0.30
CA THR A 139 6.29 2.92 -1.72
C THR A 139 6.44 1.43 -1.95
N SER A 140 5.75 0.86 -2.94
CA SER A 140 5.74 -0.59 -3.16
C SER A 140 6.87 -1.07 -4.07
N PHE A 141 6.94 -0.50 -5.27
CA PHE A 141 7.93 -0.92 -6.26
C PHE A 141 9.30 -0.27 -6.06
N SER A 142 9.36 0.79 -5.29
CA SER A 142 10.58 1.53 -4.97
C SER A 142 11.21 1.13 -3.63
N GLY A 143 10.96 -0.12 -3.16
CA GLY A 143 11.69 -0.69 -2.03
C GLY A 143 11.14 -0.40 -0.64
N GLY A 144 9.90 0.05 -0.51
CA GLY A 144 9.25 0.25 0.79
C GLY A 144 9.68 1.52 1.52
N SER A 145 10.12 2.54 0.79
CA SER A 145 10.52 3.83 1.36
C SER A 145 9.36 4.48 2.11
N ILE A 146 9.68 5.13 3.22
CA ILE A 146 8.73 5.85 4.05
C ILE A 146 8.83 7.34 3.74
N TRP A 147 7.72 7.96 3.40
CA TRP A 147 7.64 9.40 3.25
C TRP A 147 7.83 10.11 4.59
N ASP A 148 8.70 11.11 4.61
CA ASP A 148 8.80 12.05 5.73
C ASP A 148 7.51 12.86 5.87
N LEU A 149 7.03 13.01 7.11
CA LEU A 149 5.79 13.70 7.40
C LEU A 149 5.81 15.17 6.97
N GLY A 150 6.97 15.86 7.10
CA GLY A 150 7.12 17.25 6.69
C GLY A 150 6.98 17.41 5.17
N THR A 151 7.58 16.50 4.40
CA THR A 151 7.49 16.45 2.95
C THR A 151 6.05 16.17 2.49
N MET A 152 5.36 15.19 3.11
CA MET A 152 3.94 14.91 2.80
C MET A 152 3.06 16.13 3.05
N ARG A 153 3.26 16.82 4.16
CA ARG A 153 2.52 18.06 4.50
C ARG A 153 2.80 19.18 3.51
N ALA A 154 4.05 19.37 3.10
CA ALA A 154 4.40 20.38 2.09
C ALA A 154 3.71 20.11 0.75
N ILE A 155 3.70 18.86 0.28
CA ILE A 155 3.02 18.47 -0.97
C ILE A 155 1.51 18.66 -0.85
N ARG A 156 0.90 18.26 0.27
CA ARG A 156 -0.53 18.50 0.55
C ARG A 156 -0.86 19.98 0.53
N ASP A 157 -0.02 20.82 1.14
CA ASP A 157 -0.25 22.27 1.20
C ASP A 157 -0.13 22.91 -0.18
N ILE A 158 0.84 22.49 -1.00
CA ILE A 158 0.93 22.87 -2.41
C ILE A 158 -0.35 22.48 -3.16
N ALA A 159 -0.83 21.23 -3.00
CA ALA A 159 -2.07 20.79 -3.64
C ALA A 159 -3.25 21.69 -3.26
N ARG A 160 -3.44 21.95 -1.97
CA ARG A 160 -4.50 22.84 -1.45
C ARG A 160 -4.38 24.26 -2.01
N ASP A 161 -3.20 24.86 -1.97
CA ASP A 161 -2.97 26.24 -2.40
C ASP A 161 -3.14 26.43 -3.92
N ARG A 162 -2.95 25.35 -4.69
CA ARG A 162 -3.20 25.28 -6.13
C ARG A 162 -4.59 24.78 -6.51
N GLY A 163 -5.46 24.48 -5.53
CA GLY A 163 -6.83 24.01 -5.75
C GLY A 163 -6.95 22.56 -6.24
N LEU A 164 -5.92 21.74 -6.02
CA LEU A 164 -5.92 20.30 -6.27
C LEU A 164 -6.39 19.55 -5.01
N LYS A 165 -6.79 18.31 -5.22
CA LYS A 165 -7.02 17.34 -4.15
C LYS A 165 -5.73 16.60 -3.79
N ALA A 166 -5.64 16.12 -2.55
CA ALA A 166 -4.54 15.32 -2.05
C ALA A 166 -5.05 13.97 -1.54
N HIS A 167 -4.48 12.87 -2.03
CA HIS A 167 -4.86 11.50 -1.68
C HIS A 167 -3.67 10.71 -1.15
N ILE A 168 -3.93 9.86 -0.14
CA ILE A 168 -2.94 8.89 0.34
C ILE A 168 -3.38 7.48 -0.07
N ASP A 169 -2.59 6.85 -0.95
CA ASP A 169 -2.56 5.40 -1.06
C ASP A 169 -1.86 4.84 0.19
N GLY A 170 -2.66 4.36 1.12
CA GLY A 170 -2.19 3.88 2.42
C GLY A 170 -1.98 2.38 2.48
N ALA A 171 -1.65 1.74 1.36
CA ALA A 171 -1.49 0.29 1.26
C ALA A 171 -0.60 -0.32 2.34
N ARG A 172 0.38 0.44 2.85
CA ARG A 172 1.26 0.07 3.97
C ARG A 172 1.49 1.24 4.94
N LEU A 173 0.54 2.15 5.06
CA LEU A 173 0.60 3.28 5.99
C LEU A 173 0.87 2.79 7.43
N LEU A 174 0.26 1.69 7.85
CA LEU A 174 0.44 1.17 9.19
C LEU A 174 1.85 0.58 9.42
N ASN A 175 2.54 0.12 8.38
CA ASN A 175 3.96 -0.22 8.47
C ASN A 175 4.83 1.04 8.69
N ALA A 176 4.49 2.17 8.06
CA ALA A 176 5.16 3.44 8.34
C ALA A 176 4.90 3.90 9.78
N VAL A 177 3.67 3.78 10.28
CA VAL A 177 3.33 4.05 11.70
C VAL A 177 4.19 3.18 12.62
N ALA A 178 4.27 1.88 12.37
CA ALA A 178 5.07 0.95 13.18
C ALA A 178 6.58 1.25 13.12
N ALA A 179 7.09 1.76 12.00
CA ALA A 179 8.51 2.11 11.85
C ALA A 179 8.89 3.43 12.51
N THR A 180 8.01 4.43 12.46
CA THR A 180 8.31 5.81 12.85
C THR A 180 7.74 6.21 14.20
N GLY A 181 6.72 5.50 14.70
CA GLY A 181 5.94 5.90 15.87
C GLY A 181 4.99 7.08 15.61
N ILE A 182 4.95 7.61 14.39
CA ILE A 182 4.05 8.72 14.03
C ILE A 182 2.64 8.15 13.85
N PRO A 183 1.61 8.67 14.56
CA PRO A 183 0.26 8.16 14.45
C PRO A 183 -0.31 8.29 13.02
N ALA A 184 -1.14 7.33 12.60
CA ALA A 184 -1.78 7.32 11.27
C ALA A 184 -2.54 8.62 10.98
N ARG A 185 -3.23 9.18 11.98
CA ARG A 185 -3.93 10.48 11.86
C ARG A 185 -3.01 11.63 11.51
N ALA A 186 -1.75 11.62 11.96
CA ALA A 186 -0.81 12.68 11.65
C ALA A 186 -0.36 12.65 10.18
N TYR A 187 -0.28 11.46 9.58
CA TYR A 187 -0.05 11.29 8.14
C TYR A 187 -1.24 11.74 7.32
N ALA A 188 -2.46 11.39 7.76
CA ALA A 188 -3.70 11.69 7.02
C ALA A 188 -4.19 13.13 7.20
N GLU A 189 -3.65 13.89 8.17
CA GLU A 189 -4.09 15.23 8.50
C GLU A 189 -4.08 16.18 7.30
N GLY A 190 -5.25 16.71 6.96
CA GLY A 190 -5.43 17.69 5.89
C GLY A 190 -5.41 17.11 4.47
N PHE A 191 -5.25 15.80 4.28
CA PHE A 191 -5.52 15.14 3.01
C PHE A 191 -7.03 15.01 2.79
N ASP A 192 -7.46 15.08 1.52
CA ASP A 192 -8.88 14.97 1.15
C ASP A 192 -9.40 13.54 1.26
N SER A 193 -8.52 12.54 1.08
CA SER A 193 -8.82 11.12 1.24
C SER A 193 -7.57 10.30 1.54
N ALA A 194 -7.76 9.21 2.28
CA ALA A 194 -6.73 8.21 2.56
C ALA A 194 -7.39 6.84 2.74
N TRP A 195 -6.64 5.76 2.55
CA TRP A 195 -7.15 4.43 2.84
C TRP A 195 -6.10 3.54 3.49
N ILE A 196 -6.51 2.46 4.13
CA ILE A 196 -5.65 1.41 4.63
C ILE A 196 -6.02 0.05 4.03
N ASP A 197 -5.00 -0.79 3.81
CA ASP A 197 -5.20 -2.16 3.34
C ASP A 197 -5.40 -3.10 4.53
N LEU A 198 -6.37 -3.99 4.41
CA LEU A 198 -6.61 -5.05 5.38
C LEU A 198 -5.96 -6.38 4.93
N SER A 199 -5.80 -6.58 3.62
CA SER A 199 -5.42 -7.85 3.00
C SER A 199 -3.91 -7.99 2.72
N LYS A 200 -3.07 -7.25 3.45
CA LYS A 200 -1.61 -7.34 3.42
C LYS A 200 -1.06 -7.70 4.81
N GLY A 201 -0.23 -6.84 5.42
CA GLY A 201 0.37 -7.08 6.73
C GLY A 201 -0.64 -7.37 7.84
N LEU A 202 -1.85 -6.85 7.74
CA LEU A 202 -2.93 -7.14 8.70
C LEU A 202 -3.52 -8.56 8.57
N GLY A 203 -3.27 -9.27 7.47
CA GLY A 203 -3.62 -10.69 7.31
C GLY A 203 -5.09 -10.98 7.03
N CYS A 204 -5.91 -9.98 6.72
CA CYS A 204 -7.31 -10.21 6.37
C CYS A 204 -7.41 -10.85 4.97
N PRO A 205 -8.45 -11.66 4.72
CA PRO A 205 -8.60 -12.36 3.44
C PRO A 205 -8.91 -11.42 2.27
N VAL A 206 -9.47 -10.25 2.56
CA VAL A 206 -9.94 -9.28 1.56
C VAL A 206 -10.19 -7.93 2.22
N GLY A 207 -10.11 -6.86 1.43
CA GLY A 207 -10.68 -5.57 1.75
C GLY A 207 -9.68 -4.49 2.11
N ALA A 208 -10.19 -3.28 2.03
CA ALA A 208 -9.53 -2.03 2.38
C ALA A 208 -10.61 -1.04 2.87
N VAL A 209 -10.21 0.01 3.58
CA VAL A 209 -11.14 1.02 4.08
C VAL A 209 -10.70 2.39 3.59
N LEU A 210 -11.56 3.03 2.80
CA LEU A 210 -11.34 4.36 2.24
C LEU A 210 -12.03 5.41 3.11
N CYS A 211 -11.29 6.44 3.51
CA CYS A 211 -11.74 7.50 4.41
C CYS A 211 -11.69 8.88 3.75
N GLY A 212 -12.50 9.78 4.25
CA GLY A 212 -12.56 11.19 3.85
C GLY A 212 -13.64 11.95 4.59
N THR A 213 -14.13 13.06 4.00
CA THR A 213 -15.30 13.76 4.52
C THR A 213 -16.56 12.93 4.28
N LYS A 214 -17.65 13.20 5.01
CA LYS A 214 -18.96 12.55 4.78
C LYS A 214 -19.46 12.72 3.34
N ALA A 215 -19.24 13.90 2.76
CA ALA A 215 -19.61 14.15 1.38
C ALA A 215 -18.79 13.29 0.40
N PHE A 216 -17.48 13.17 0.62
CA PHE A 216 -16.61 12.30 -0.16
C PHE A 216 -17.04 10.83 -0.06
N VAL A 217 -17.29 10.32 1.16
CA VAL A 217 -17.68 8.93 1.39
C VAL A 217 -19.04 8.62 0.74
N THR A 218 -19.99 9.57 0.78
CA THR A 218 -21.28 9.42 0.07
C THR A 218 -21.08 9.22 -1.44
N GLU A 219 -20.18 9.97 -2.08
CA GLU A 219 -19.89 9.79 -3.51
C GLU A 219 -19.05 8.52 -3.77
N ALA A 220 -18.12 8.19 -2.86
CA ALA A 220 -17.35 6.95 -2.95
C ALA A 220 -18.27 5.71 -2.89
N TRP A 221 -19.33 5.74 -2.09
CA TRP A 221 -20.38 4.71 -2.06
C TRP A 221 -21.08 4.52 -3.41
N ARG A 222 -21.38 5.62 -4.12
CA ARG A 222 -21.98 5.54 -5.47
C ARG A 222 -21.04 4.87 -6.46
N TRP A 223 -19.73 5.18 -6.38
CA TRP A 223 -18.72 4.51 -7.20
C TRP A 223 -18.52 3.06 -6.81
N LYS A 224 -18.46 2.74 -5.52
CA LYS A 224 -18.45 1.36 -5.04
C LYS A 224 -19.59 0.54 -5.66
N TYR A 225 -20.79 1.10 -5.69
CA TYR A 225 -21.97 0.45 -6.27
C TYR A 225 -21.82 0.25 -7.78
N ARG A 226 -21.44 1.31 -8.52
CA ARG A 226 -21.27 1.26 -9.97
C ARG A 226 -20.19 0.28 -10.41
N LEU A 227 -19.13 0.15 -9.63
CA LEU A 227 -18.01 -0.77 -9.89
C LEU A 227 -18.32 -2.22 -9.45
N GLY A 228 -19.53 -2.49 -8.93
CA GLY A 228 -19.93 -3.83 -8.50
C GLY A 228 -19.33 -4.26 -7.16
N GLY A 229 -18.77 -3.32 -6.37
CA GLY A 229 -18.15 -3.59 -5.08
C GLY A 229 -19.11 -3.56 -3.88
N ALA A 230 -20.35 -3.14 -4.06
CA ALA A 230 -21.35 -3.13 -2.98
C ALA A 230 -21.76 -4.57 -2.64
N MET A 231 -21.65 -4.91 -1.36
CA MET A 231 -21.93 -6.25 -0.84
C MET A 231 -23.27 -6.27 -0.08
N ARG A 232 -23.57 -7.36 0.59
CA ARG A 232 -24.71 -7.53 1.49
C ARG A 232 -24.22 -7.69 2.93
N GLN A 233 -24.03 -8.88 3.41
CA GLN A 233 -23.56 -9.18 4.76
C GLN A 233 -22.04 -9.09 4.83
N SER A 234 -21.49 -7.93 4.54
CA SER A 234 -20.05 -7.67 4.53
C SER A 234 -19.39 -7.74 5.91
N GLY A 235 -20.18 -7.73 6.97
CA GLY A 235 -19.71 -7.89 8.34
C GLY A 235 -18.91 -9.15 8.59
N VAL A 236 -19.17 -10.23 7.85
CA VAL A 236 -18.31 -11.44 7.88
C VAL A 236 -16.87 -11.11 7.53
N LEU A 237 -16.65 -10.24 6.55
CA LEU A 237 -15.32 -9.82 6.09
C LEU A 237 -14.77 -8.68 6.98
N ALA A 238 -15.62 -7.75 7.38
CA ALA A 238 -15.25 -6.63 8.22
C ALA A 238 -14.78 -7.05 9.62
N ALA A 239 -15.29 -8.16 10.14
CA ALA A 239 -14.85 -8.76 11.40
C ALA A 239 -13.36 -9.14 11.39
N ALA A 240 -12.84 -9.57 10.24
CA ALA A 240 -11.40 -9.78 10.07
C ALA A 240 -10.62 -8.48 10.27
N GLY A 241 -11.11 -7.36 9.72
CA GLY A 241 -10.50 -6.05 9.89
C GLY A 241 -10.49 -5.58 11.35
N LEU A 242 -11.60 -5.72 12.06
CA LEU A 242 -11.67 -5.39 13.49
C LEU A 242 -10.71 -6.26 14.30
N TYR A 243 -10.71 -7.58 14.05
CA TYR A 243 -9.77 -8.49 14.70
C TYR A 243 -8.30 -8.09 14.44
N ALA A 244 -7.98 -7.74 13.21
CA ALA A 244 -6.62 -7.33 12.85
C ALA A 244 -6.20 -6.03 13.54
N LEU A 245 -7.09 -5.05 13.64
CA LEU A 245 -6.83 -3.79 14.33
C LEU A 245 -6.64 -3.98 15.85
N ASP A 246 -7.20 -5.04 16.43
CA ASP A 246 -7.05 -5.33 17.86
C ASP A 246 -5.86 -6.25 18.17
N HIS A 247 -5.38 -7.07 17.20
CA HIS A 247 -4.42 -8.14 17.47
C HIS A 247 -3.19 -8.17 16.56
N HIS A 248 -3.18 -7.49 15.41
CA HIS A 248 -2.10 -7.61 14.43
C HIS A 248 -1.30 -6.31 14.20
N LEU A 249 -1.65 -5.20 14.87
CA LEU A 249 -0.90 -3.95 14.71
C LEU A 249 0.55 -4.06 15.17
N ASP A 250 0.78 -4.71 16.31
CA ASP A 250 2.13 -4.91 16.85
C ASP A 250 2.98 -5.82 15.95
N GLN A 251 2.34 -6.74 15.19
CA GLN A 251 3.01 -7.61 14.24
C GLN A 251 3.70 -6.84 13.12
N LEU A 252 3.16 -5.68 12.72
CA LEU A 252 3.77 -4.84 11.67
C LEU A 252 5.16 -4.33 12.04
N ALA A 253 5.41 -4.11 13.34
CA ALA A 253 6.74 -3.76 13.84
C ALA A 253 7.73 -4.92 13.70
N GLU A 254 7.28 -6.16 13.95
CA GLU A 254 8.07 -7.36 13.75
C GLU A 254 8.32 -7.63 12.26
N ASP A 255 7.33 -7.39 11.40
CA ASP A 255 7.50 -7.49 9.94
C ASP A 255 8.60 -6.54 9.45
N ASN A 256 8.58 -5.27 9.91
CA ASN A 256 9.62 -4.31 9.60
C ASN A 256 10.99 -4.74 10.17
N ALA A 257 11.03 -5.28 11.39
CA ALA A 257 12.26 -5.81 11.99
C ALA A 257 12.82 -6.99 11.21
N ASN A 258 11.96 -7.86 10.71
CA ASN A 258 12.33 -8.99 9.87
C ASN A 258 12.93 -8.55 8.52
N ALA A 259 12.42 -7.48 7.91
CA ALA A 259 13.04 -6.91 6.71
C ALA A 259 14.44 -6.35 6.99
N ARG A 260 14.65 -5.69 8.13
CA ARG A 260 15.98 -5.22 8.56
C ARG A 260 16.93 -6.39 8.82
N ARG A 261 16.49 -7.44 9.55
CA ARG A 261 17.32 -8.65 9.78
C ARG A 261 17.72 -9.33 8.48
N LEU A 262 16.78 -9.38 7.51
CA LEU A 262 17.08 -9.91 6.18
C LEU A 262 18.15 -9.07 5.49
N ARG A 263 18.04 -7.75 5.49
CA ARG A 263 19.04 -6.84 4.94
C ARG A 263 20.41 -7.04 5.59
N GLU A 264 20.46 -6.95 6.93
CA GLU A 264 21.69 -7.13 7.71
C GLU A 264 22.36 -8.48 7.42
N GLY A 265 21.55 -9.54 7.36
CA GLY A 265 22.04 -10.87 7.05
C GLY A 265 22.57 -11.03 5.62
N LEU A 266 22.14 -10.21 4.68
CA LEU A 266 22.58 -10.20 3.29
C LEU A 266 23.70 -9.19 3.01
N GLU A 267 24.02 -8.32 3.95
CA GLU A 267 25.07 -7.31 3.78
C GLU A 267 26.43 -7.99 3.52
N GLY A 268 27.16 -7.46 2.53
CA GLY A 268 28.44 -8.03 2.11
C GLY A 268 28.36 -9.36 1.34
N ALA A 269 27.16 -9.85 0.99
CA ALA A 269 27.04 -10.99 0.08
C ALA A 269 27.52 -10.60 -1.32
N PRO A 270 28.30 -11.47 -2.00
CA PRO A 270 28.82 -11.17 -3.34
C PRO A 270 27.69 -10.81 -4.31
N GLY A 271 27.92 -9.81 -5.16
CA GLY A 271 27.04 -9.45 -6.25
C GLY A 271 25.69 -8.82 -5.85
N LEU A 272 25.40 -8.71 -4.54
CA LEU A 272 24.19 -8.04 -4.05
C LEU A 272 24.49 -6.58 -3.72
N ALA A 273 23.61 -5.68 -4.16
CA ALA A 273 23.72 -4.25 -3.85
C ALA A 273 22.40 -3.70 -3.31
N PHE A 274 22.48 -2.87 -2.28
CA PHE A 274 21.34 -2.26 -1.59
C PHE A 274 21.39 -0.74 -1.72
N GLU A 275 20.21 -0.12 -1.92
CA GLU A 275 20.09 1.31 -1.68
C GLU A 275 20.28 1.59 -0.19
N PRO A 276 20.85 2.76 0.19
CA PRO A 276 21.13 3.09 1.61
C PRO A 276 19.90 2.97 2.52
N GLU A 277 18.73 3.30 1.97
CA GLU A 277 17.45 3.36 2.69
C GLU A 277 16.61 2.08 2.56
N ALA A 278 17.14 1.01 1.93
CA ALA A 278 16.40 -0.24 1.77
C ALA A 278 16.05 -0.88 3.12
N GLY A 279 14.83 -1.41 3.25
CA GLY A 279 14.37 -2.07 4.47
C GLY A 279 13.84 -1.13 5.57
N GLN A 280 13.41 0.07 5.23
CA GLN A 280 12.74 0.97 6.18
C GLN A 280 11.40 0.43 6.68
N SER A 281 10.68 -0.28 5.82
CA SER A 281 9.40 -0.95 6.12
C SER A 281 9.54 -2.47 6.01
N ASN A 282 8.45 -3.16 5.78
CA ASN A 282 8.43 -4.61 5.55
C ASN A 282 8.86 -5.04 4.13
N ILE A 283 9.34 -4.12 3.31
CA ILE A 283 9.84 -4.40 1.97
C ILE A 283 11.36 -4.17 1.92
N LEU A 284 12.07 -5.15 1.41
CA LEU A 284 13.49 -5.06 1.07
C LEU A 284 13.67 -5.26 -0.43
N SER A 285 14.24 -4.28 -1.11
CA SER A 285 14.66 -4.39 -2.51
C SER A 285 16.18 -4.35 -2.60
N PHE A 286 16.74 -5.16 -3.51
CA PHE A 286 18.18 -5.19 -3.77
C PHE A 286 18.46 -5.61 -5.20
N SER A 287 19.59 -5.14 -5.74
CA SER A 287 20.09 -5.51 -7.05
C SER A 287 20.92 -6.79 -6.98
N VAL A 288 20.83 -7.61 -8.01
CA VAL A 288 21.69 -8.78 -8.25
C VAL A 288 22.59 -8.59 -9.47
N ALA A 289 22.71 -7.36 -9.97
CA ALA A 289 23.47 -7.06 -11.18
C ALA A 289 24.97 -7.46 -11.09
N GLY A 290 25.51 -7.58 -9.89
CA GLY A 290 26.88 -8.06 -9.67
C GLY A 290 27.07 -9.57 -9.82
N LEU A 291 25.97 -10.34 -10.02
CA LEU A 291 26.02 -11.81 -10.21
C LEU A 291 26.06 -12.23 -11.69
N ASP A 292 25.97 -11.28 -12.61
CA ASP A 292 25.91 -11.52 -14.08
C ASP A 292 24.78 -12.48 -14.50
N VAL A 293 23.67 -12.50 -13.75
CA VAL A 293 22.48 -13.28 -14.06
C VAL A 293 21.22 -12.41 -13.92
N PRO A 294 20.16 -12.66 -14.74
CA PRO A 294 18.89 -11.96 -14.59
C PRO A 294 18.27 -12.20 -13.20
N ALA A 295 17.64 -11.17 -12.63
CA ALA A 295 16.97 -11.27 -11.34
C ALA A 295 15.93 -12.41 -11.28
N ALA A 296 15.24 -12.70 -12.39
CA ALA A 296 14.30 -13.82 -12.49
C ALA A 296 14.99 -15.18 -12.29
N VAL A 297 16.16 -15.39 -12.89
CA VAL A 297 16.94 -16.64 -12.74
C VAL A 297 17.41 -16.80 -11.29
N PHE A 298 17.88 -15.72 -10.66
CA PHE A 298 18.27 -15.74 -9.26
C PHE A 298 17.08 -16.07 -8.34
N ALA A 299 15.90 -15.48 -8.59
CA ALA A 299 14.70 -15.76 -7.81
C ALA A 299 14.24 -17.23 -7.96
N GLU A 300 14.34 -17.81 -9.16
CA GLU A 300 14.05 -19.23 -9.41
C GLU A 300 15.03 -20.15 -8.68
N ALA A 301 16.31 -19.81 -8.66
CA ALA A 301 17.33 -20.56 -7.90
C ALA A 301 17.02 -20.54 -6.38
N CYS A 302 16.67 -19.40 -5.83
CA CYS A 302 16.22 -19.30 -4.44
C CYS A 302 14.97 -20.14 -4.17
N LEU A 303 13.99 -20.13 -5.08
CA LEU A 303 12.76 -20.92 -4.96
C LEU A 303 13.04 -22.42 -4.96
N ALA A 304 13.95 -22.89 -5.82
CA ALA A 304 14.38 -24.29 -5.85
C ALA A 304 14.95 -24.77 -4.51
N HIS A 305 15.51 -23.84 -3.69
CA HIS A 305 16.03 -24.09 -2.35
C HIS A 305 15.05 -23.69 -1.23
N GLY A 306 13.78 -23.44 -1.58
CA GLY A 306 12.69 -23.22 -0.63
C GLY A 306 12.59 -21.80 -0.07
N VAL A 307 13.06 -20.80 -0.81
CA VAL A 307 12.85 -19.38 -0.51
C VAL A 307 12.23 -18.71 -1.73
N ARG A 308 11.02 -18.19 -1.58
CA ARG A 308 10.28 -17.51 -2.64
C ARG A 308 10.42 -16.01 -2.50
N ILE A 309 11.11 -15.37 -3.44
CA ILE A 309 11.27 -13.92 -3.58
C ILE A 309 10.77 -13.48 -4.94
N ARG A 310 10.61 -12.17 -5.17
CA ARG A 310 10.05 -11.64 -6.40
C ARG A 310 11.10 -10.85 -7.20
N ALA A 311 11.29 -11.21 -8.46
CA ALA A 311 12.00 -10.37 -9.41
C ALA A 311 11.09 -9.26 -9.94
N ILE A 312 11.60 -8.02 -9.98
CA ILE A 312 10.94 -6.83 -10.56
C ILE A 312 11.99 -6.10 -11.40
N GLY A 313 11.90 -6.22 -12.73
CA GLY A 313 12.96 -5.75 -13.61
C GLY A 313 14.30 -6.41 -13.25
N GLU A 314 15.31 -5.60 -13.03
CA GLU A 314 16.67 -6.03 -12.65
C GLU A 314 16.87 -6.19 -11.13
N GLN A 315 15.80 -6.04 -10.35
CA GLN A 315 15.88 -6.10 -8.89
C GLN A 315 15.12 -7.28 -8.31
N ILE A 316 15.51 -7.68 -7.12
CA ILE A 316 14.77 -8.57 -6.24
C ILE A 316 14.02 -7.73 -5.22
N ARG A 317 12.76 -8.10 -4.99
CA ARG A 317 11.95 -7.61 -3.86
C ARG A 317 11.60 -8.78 -2.95
N ALA A 318 11.92 -8.65 -1.68
CA ALA A 318 11.48 -9.53 -0.61
C ALA A 318 10.53 -8.74 0.32
N THR A 319 9.38 -9.32 0.68
CA THR A 319 8.39 -8.69 1.55
C THR A 319 8.13 -9.58 2.74
N THR A 320 8.40 -9.07 3.93
CA THR A 320 8.15 -9.77 5.20
C THR A 320 6.72 -9.55 5.67
N HIS A 321 6.17 -10.53 6.37
CA HIS A 321 4.79 -10.51 6.84
C HIS A 321 4.56 -11.55 7.95
N LEU A 322 3.40 -11.53 8.57
CA LEU A 322 3.02 -12.31 9.76
C LEU A 322 3.23 -13.83 9.66
N ASP A 323 3.27 -14.41 8.45
CA ASP A 323 3.49 -15.85 8.25
C ASP A 323 4.99 -16.23 8.17
N VAL A 324 5.91 -15.26 8.35
CA VAL A 324 7.37 -15.48 8.30
C VAL A 324 8.02 -14.97 9.59
N ASP A 325 8.46 -15.91 10.40
CA ASP A 325 9.16 -15.66 11.67
C ASP A 325 10.68 -15.46 11.52
N CYS A 326 11.36 -15.14 12.61
CA CYS A 326 12.82 -14.97 12.64
C CYS A 326 13.59 -16.20 12.12
N ALA A 327 13.09 -17.42 12.37
CA ALA A 327 13.74 -18.64 11.89
C ALA A 327 13.60 -18.75 10.36
N GLY A 328 12.46 -18.36 9.81
CA GLY A 328 12.24 -18.22 8.38
C GLY A 328 13.19 -17.21 7.75
N ILE A 329 13.38 -16.06 8.39
CA ILE A 329 14.33 -15.04 7.91
C ILE A 329 15.77 -15.54 7.93
N ALA A 330 16.20 -16.22 9.01
CA ALA A 330 17.54 -16.80 9.06
C ALA A 330 17.79 -17.83 7.94
N ARG A 331 16.77 -18.64 7.65
CA ARG A 331 16.82 -19.58 6.51
C ARG A 331 16.86 -18.86 5.17
N ALA A 332 16.07 -17.78 5.00
CA ALA A 332 16.09 -16.98 3.78
C ALA A 332 17.46 -16.37 3.55
N VAL A 333 18.09 -15.79 4.57
CA VAL A 333 19.46 -15.28 4.51
C VAL A 333 20.43 -16.36 4.04
N ALA A 334 20.41 -17.54 4.67
CA ALA A 334 21.32 -18.63 4.33
C ALA A 334 21.17 -19.06 2.85
N VAL A 335 19.94 -19.22 2.37
CA VAL A 335 19.67 -19.62 0.99
C VAL A 335 20.08 -18.53 0.00
N ILE A 336 19.70 -17.28 0.23
CA ILE A 336 19.99 -16.17 -0.69
C ILE A 336 21.52 -15.98 -0.80
N ARG A 337 22.26 -16.04 0.33
CA ARG A 337 23.74 -15.97 0.30
C ARG A 337 24.35 -17.14 -0.46
N ALA A 338 23.91 -18.37 -0.19
CA ALA A 338 24.41 -19.54 -0.89
C ALA A 338 24.17 -19.49 -2.41
N GLN A 339 23.05 -18.91 -2.85
CA GLN A 339 22.81 -18.70 -4.26
C GLN A 339 23.67 -17.56 -4.83
N ALA A 340 23.90 -16.48 -4.07
CA ALA A 340 24.80 -15.41 -4.48
C ALA A 340 26.26 -15.88 -4.61
N ASP A 341 26.69 -16.81 -3.75
CA ASP A 341 28.02 -17.41 -3.83
C ASP A 341 28.15 -18.42 -5.01
N ALA A 342 27.06 -18.95 -5.52
CA ALA A 342 27.03 -19.96 -6.58
C ALA A 342 27.03 -19.36 -7.99
N PHE A 343 26.64 -18.11 -8.15
CA PHE A 343 26.66 -17.35 -9.40
C PHE A 343 27.88 -16.45 -9.51
#